data_daa737d60e790c9b433d973baaffb342
#
_entry.id   daa737d60e790c9b433d973baaffb342
#
_cell.length_a   1.000
_cell.length_b   1.000
_cell.length_c   1.000
_cell.angle_alpha   90.00
_cell.angle_beta   90.00
_cell.angle_gamma   90.00
#
_symmetry.space_group_name_H-M   'P 1'
#
loop_
_entity.id
_entity.type
_entity.pdbx_description
1 polymer ?
#
loop_
_entity_poly.entity_id
_entity_poly.type
_entity_poly.pdbx_seq_one_letter_code
_entity_poly.pdbx_strand_id
1 'polypeptide(L)'
;MISASHVLDRVLVLEMVRVTEGGGIAASQWIGRGDNDAADAAAVEAMRTAFNDLPFDGTVVIGEGERDEAPMLFIGEKVGLGGSDAPRIDIALDPLEGTTITAKAGPNALAVLAIAEEGCLLNAPDVYMDKLAIGPGYPNGTIDLARPPADNIRSLAKAKGCDPTDIRACVLDRDRHSGTMAELRALGCGIQLIPDGDVAGVIAVTDPETGIDVYMGTG
;
A
#
# COMPACT_ATOMS: atom_id res chain seq x y z
N MET A 1 1.02 34.88 3.74
CA MET A 1 0.19 33.68 3.58
C MET A 1 1.12 32.52 3.24
N ILE A 2 1.09 31.46 4.03
CA ILE A 2 1.81 30.20 3.74
C ILE A 2 0.99 29.50 2.65
N SER A 3 1.60 29.06 1.54
CA SER A 3 0.88 28.35 0.48
C SER A 3 0.42 26.97 0.99
N ALA A 4 -0.69 26.44 0.42
CA ALA A 4 -1.17 25.08 0.74
C ALA A 4 -0.07 24.03 0.58
N SER A 5 0.72 24.10 -0.49
CA SER A 5 1.90 23.25 -0.73
C SER A 5 2.90 23.29 0.44
N HIS A 6 3.16 24.46 1.04
CA HIS A 6 4.09 24.57 2.17
C HIS A 6 3.55 23.91 3.46
N VAL A 7 2.24 23.91 3.64
CA VAL A 7 1.59 23.25 4.78
C VAL A 7 1.67 21.75 4.62
N LEU A 8 1.40 21.23 3.42
CA LEU A 8 1.55 19.79 3.11
C LEU A 8 2.99 19.33 3.33
N ASP A 9 3.97 20.06 2.79
CA ASP A 9 5.37 19.64 2.80
C ASP A 9 6.07 19.71 4.17
N ARG A 10 5.68 20.62 5.03
CA ARG A 10 6.44 20.89 6.26
C ARG A 10 5.68 20.68 7.57
N VAL A 11 4.38 20.93 7.58
CA VAL A 11 3.58 20.85 8.81
C VAL A 11 2.93 19.49 8.94
N LEU A 12 2.33 18.97 7.86
CA LEU A 12 1.54 17.74 7.93
C LEU A 12 2.36 16.46 7.81
N VAL A 13 3.55 16.47 7.19
CA VAL A 13 4.34 15.24 6.98
C VAL A 13 4.59 14.48 8.29
N LEU A 14 5.09 15.18 9.32
CA LEU A 14 5.37 14.53 10.61
C LEU A 14 4.09 14.16 11.36
N GLU A 15 3.01 14.91 11.17
CA GLU A 15 1.73 14.56 11.77
C GLU A 15 1.13 13.31 11.12
N MET A 16 1.29 13.14 9.79
CA MET A 16 0.88 11.91 9.10
C MET A 16 1.68 10.68 9.57
N VAL A 17 2.98 10.85 9.82
CA VAL A 17 3.79 9.78 10.45
C VAL A 17 3.23 9.39 11.82
N ARG A 18 2.82 10.37 12.65
CA ARG A 18 2.22 10.09 13.96
C ARG A 18 0.86 9.39 13.85
N VAL A 19 0.09 9.69 12.81
CA VAL A 19 -1.16 8.99 12.54
C VAL A 19 -0.90 7.51 12.26
N THR A 20 0.05 7.20 11.36
CA THR A 20 0.40 5.80 11.05
C THR A 20 1.07 5.09 12.22
N GLU A 21 1.93 5.78 12.99
CA GLU A 21 2.48 5.25 14.25
C GLU A 21 1.39 4.88 15.25
N GLY A 22 0.36 5.74 15.39
CA GLY A 22 -0.79 5.47 16.24
C GLY A 22 -1.53 4.20 15.86
N GLY A 23 -1.81 4.02 14.56
CA GLY A 23 -2.42 2.80 14.00
C GLY A 23 -1.55 1.57 14.27
N GLY A 24 -0.26 1.65 13.93
CA GLY A 24 0.68 0.55 14.15
C GLY A 24 0.83 0.16 15.64
N ILE A 25 0.90 1.13 16.55
CA ILE A 25 0.96 0.89 18.00
C ILE A 25 -0.32 0.20 18.48
N ALA A 26 -1.49 0.65 18.04
CA ALA A 26 -2.76 0.04 18.42
C ALA A 26 -2.87 -1.40 17.92
N ALA A 27 -2.57 -1.63 16.62
CA ALA A 27 -2.57 -2.96 16.03
C ALA A 27 -1.55 -3.91 16.68
N SER A 28 -0.41 -3.39 17.19
CA SER A 28 0.63 -4.20 17.82
C SER A 28 0.15 -4.98 19.04
N GLN A 29 -0.90 -4.50 19.71
CA GLN A 29 -1.54 -5.20 20.85
C GLN A 29 -2.19 -6.53 20.43
N TRP A 30 -2.44 -6.72 19.13
CA TRP A 30 -3.13 -7.86 18.55
C TRP A 30 -2.20 -8.84 17.83
N ILE A 31 -0.89 -8.58 17.82
CA ILE A 31 0.09 -9.46 17.20
C ILE A 31 0.00 -10.88 17.76
N GLY A 32 -0.21 -11.86 16.88
CA GLY A 32 -0.27 -13.28 17.22
C GLY A 32 -1.51 -13.72 18.00
N ARG A 33 -2.54 -12.89 18.10
CA ARG A 33 -3.76 -13.23 18.84
C ARG A 33 -4.82 -13.94 18.00
N GLY A 34 -4.62 -14.04 16.69
CA GLY A 34 -5.53 -14.76 15.79
C GLY A 34 -6.84 -14.02 15.51
N ASP A 35 -6.94 -12.74 15.83
CA ASP A 35 -8.13 -11.91 15.65
C ASP A 35 -7.81 -10.77 14.68
N ASN A 36 -8.16 -10.97 13.41
CA ASN A 36 -7.93 -10.02 12.33
C ASN A 36 -8.79 -8.75 12.51
N ASP A 37 -10.06 -8.95 12.86
CA ASP A 37 -11.04 -7.87 12.92
C ASP A 37 -10.74 -6.93 14.09
N ALA A 38 -10.33 -7.47 15.23
CA ALA A 38 -9.94 -6.66 16.37
C ALA A 38 -8.62 -5.89 16.13
N ALA A 39 -7.67 -6.49 15.39
CA ALA A 39 -6.42 -5.82 15.02
C ALA A 39 -6.70 -4.63 14.09
N ASP A 40 -7.56 -4.84 13.11
CA ASP A 40 -7.98 -3.83 12.15
C ASP A 40 -8.75 -2.69 12.84
N ALA A 41 -9.80 -3.01 13.59
CA ALA A 41 -10.59 -2.03 14.30
C ALA A 41 -9.76 -1.14 15.25
N ALA A 42 -8.74 -1.71 15.90
CA ALA A 42 -7.84 -0.95 16.75
C ALA A 42 -7.00 0.07 15.97
N ALA A 43 -6.50 -0.30 14.79
CA ALA A 43 -5.75 0.59 13.92
C ALA A 43 -6.64 1.71 13.35
N VAL A 44 -7.83 1.35 12.85
CA VAL A 44 -8.84 2.27 12.32
C VAL A 44 -9.21 3.33 13.34
N GLU A 45 -9.57 2.92 14.58
CA GLU A 45 -9.95 3.83 15.65
C GLU A 45 -8.81 4.79 16.03
N ALA A 46 -7.59 4.27 16.15
CA ALA A 46 -6.43 5.07 16.50
C ALA A 46 -6.10 6.12 15.42
N MET A 47 -6.07 5.72 14.15
CA MET A 47 -5.81 6.65 13.05
C MET A 47 -6.93 7.68 12.92
N ARG A 48 -8.19 7.26 13.00
CA ARG A 48 -9.36 8.14 12.93
C ARG A 48 -9.34 9.20 14.05
N THR A 49 -8.98 8.80 15.27
CA THR A 49 -8.84 9.70 16.41
C THR A 49 -7.72 10.70 16.19
N ALA A 50 -6.54 10.24 15.74
CA ALA A 50 -5.40 11.11 15.48
C ALA A 50 -5.67 12.15 14.38
N PHE A 51 -6.41 11.79 13.34
CA PHE A 51 -6.80 12.77 12.30
C PHE A 51 -7.62 13.92 12.85
N ASN A 52 -8.52 13.66 13.79
CA ASN A 52 -9.44 14.69 14.32
C ASN A 52 -8.77 15.82 15.09
N ASP A 53 -7.54 15.65 15.50
CA ASP A 53 -6.76 16.69 16.19
C ASP A 53 -5.92 17.55 15.22
N LEU A 54 -5.97 17.25 13.91
CA LEU A 54 -5.10 17.89 12.94
C LEU A 54 -5.79 19.07 12.20
N PRO A 55 -5.05 20.18 11.93
CA PRO A 55 -5.62 21.40 11.38
C PRO A 55 -5.79 21.37 9.85
N PHE A 56 -6.60 20.45 9.33
CA PHE A 56 -6.98 20.35 7.92
C PHE A 56 -8.45 19.97 7.75
N ASP A 57 -8.99 20.12 6.54
CA ASP A 57 -10.27 19.58 6.07
C ASP A 57 -9.99 18.43 5.10
N GLY A 58 -9.91 17.22 5.64
CA GLY A 58 -9.57 16.00 4.88
C GLY A 58 -10.80 15.27 4.36
N THR A 59 -10.66 14.66 3.19
CA THR A 59 -11.63 13.71 2.64
C THR A 59 -10.93 12.39 2.38
N VAL A 60 -11.45 11.31 2.96
CA VAL A 60 -10.99 9.96 2.62
C VAL A 60 -11.48 9.63 1.21
N VAL A 61 -10.57 9.44 0.26
CA VAL A 61 -10.90 9.10 -1.13
C VAL A 61 -10.60 7.63 -1.46
N ILE A 62 -9.72 6.99 -0.70
CA ILE A 62 -9.49 5.55 -0.63
C ILE A 62 -9.36 5.21 0.85
N GLY A 63 -10.14 4.25 1.34
CA GLY A 63 -10.18 3.90 2.76
C GLY A 63 -10.75 2.50 2.99
N GLU A 64 -11.42 2.31 4.12
CA GLU A 64 -11.93 1.03 4.64
C GLU A 64 -13.12 0.43 3.86
N GLY A 65 -13.52 1.02 2.75
CA GLY A 65 -14.64 0.60 1.95
C GLY A 65 -15.73 1.66 1.83
N GLU A 66 -16.89 1.26 1.37
CA GLU A 66 -18.04 2.15 1.21
C GLU A 66 -18.68 2.46 2.57
N ARG A 67 -19.39 3.59 2.63
CA ARG A 67 -19.99 4.12 3.86
C ARG A 67 -20.90 3.13 4.60
N ASP A 68 -21.59 2.27 3.86
CA ASP A 68 -22.53 1.30 4.44
C ASP A 68 -21.83 0.04 4.96
N GLU A 69 -20.55 -0.14 4.67
CA GLU A 69 -19.75 -1.31 5.00
C GLU A 69 -18.73 -1.04 6.09
N ALA A 70 -18.19 0.18 6.19
CA ALA A 70 -17.19 0.57 7.16
C ALA A 70 -17.72 1.58 8.19
N PRO A 71 -17.48 1.38 9.49
CA PRO A 71 -17.94 2.30 10.54
C PRO A 71 -17.14 3.60 10.57
N MET A 72 -15.88 3.60 10.14
CA MET A 72 -14.94 4.73 10.16
C MET A 72 -13.98 4.64 8.99
N LEU A 73 -13.38 5.78 8.62
CA LEU A 73 -12.43 5.93 7.52
C LEU A 73 -12.97 5.41 6.17
N PHE A 74 -14.28 5.47 6.00
CA PHE A 74 -14.95 5.08 4.76
C PHE A 74 -14.75 6.13 3.65
N ILE A 75 -14.93 5.72 2.41
CA ILE A 75 -14.83 6.61 1.25
C ILE A 75 -15.85 7.76 1.37
N GLY A 76 -15.35 8.99 1.34
CA GLY A 76 -16.13 10.21 1.53
C GLY A 76 -16.21 10.72 2.99
N GLU A 77 -15.66 9.99 3.97
CA GLU A 77 -15.61 10.51 5.34
C GLU A 77 -14.75 11.78 5.42
N LYS A 78 -15.24 12.74 6.19
CA LYS A 78 -14.51 13.97 6.52
C LYS A 78 -13.76 13.79 7.84
N VAL A 79 -12.48 14.14 7.84
CA VAL A 79 -11.60 14.07 9.00
C VAL A 79 -10.77 15.33 9.14
N GLY A 80 -10.23 15.56 10.33
CA GLY A 80 -9.52 16.79 10.68
C GLY A 80 -10.43 17.80 11.39
N LEU A 81 -9.83 18.86 11.93
CA LEU A 81 -10.55 19.93 12.64
C LEU A 81 -11.43 20.77 11.71
N GLY A 82 -11.14 20.75 10.42
CA GLY A 82 -11.84 21.59 9.44
C GLY A 82 -11.61 23.09 9.65
N GLY A 83 -12.50 23.89 9.07
CA GLY A 83 -12.48 25.35 9.18
C GLY A 83 -12.34 26.04 7.84
N SER A 84 -12.76 27.30 7.73
CA SER A 84 -12.78 28.06 6.47
C SER A 84 -11.39 28.27 5.85
N ASP A 85 -10.36 28.30 6.69
CA ASP A 85 -8.97 28.54 6.28
C ASP A 85 -8.10 27.27 6.35
N ALA A 86 -8.70 26.13 6.72
CA ALA A 86 -8.00 24.85 6.77
C ALA A 86 -7.63 24.37 5.36
N PRO A 87 -6.42 23.82 5.16
CA PRO A 87 -6.06 23.20 3.88
C PRO A 87 -6.97 22.02 3.60
N ARG A 88 -7.49 21.95 2.37
CA ARG A 88 -8.31 20.84 1.90
C ARG A 88 -7.41 19.79 1.29
N ILE A 89 -7.56 18.54 1.76
CA ILE A 89 -6.73 17.42 1.32
C ILE A 89 -7.56 16.19 1.02
N ASP A 90 -7.10 15.43 0.02
CA ASP A 90 -7.52 14.06 -0.21
C ASP A 90 -6.62 13.11 0.59
N ILE A 91 -7.20 12.06 1.14
CA ILE A 91 -6.52 11.02 1.93
C ILE A 91 -6.82 9.66 1.32
N ALA A 92 -5.76 8.91 1.02
CA ALA A 92 -5.83 7.49 0.71
C ALA A 92 -5.10 6.73 1.81
N LEU A 93 -5.73 5.71 2.40
CA LEU A 93 -5.16 5.00 3.54
C LEU A 93 -5.57 3.52 3.58
N ASP A 94 -4.76 2.75 4.29
CA ASP A 94 -5.07 1.44 4.84
C ASP A 94 -4.49 1.41 6.27
N PRO A 95 -5.33 1.38 7.31
CA PRO A 95 -4.87 1.43 8.71
C PRO A 95 -4.07 0.20 9.12
N LEU A 96 -4.36 -0.95 8.52
CA LEU A 96 -3.65 -2.20 8.78
C LEU A 96 -3.55 -3.08 7.53
N GLU A 97 -2.75 -2.67 6.57
CA GLU A 97 -2.33 -3.49 5.43
C GLU A 97 -1.66 -4.77 5.94
N GLY A 98 -2.38 -5.88 5.83
CA GLY A 98 -1.94 -7.18 6.34
C GLY A 98 -2.51 -7.56 7.71
N THR A 99 -3.82 -7.49 7.89
CA THR A 99 -4.53 -7.91 9.10
C THR A 99 -4.23 -9.36 9.47
N THR A 100 -4.19 -10.26 8.48
CA THR A 100 -3.81 -11.67 8.67
C THR A 100 -2.35 -11.82 9.11
N ILE A 101 -1.45 -10.99 8.63
CA ILE A 101 -0.03 -10.97 9.05
C ILE A 101 0.04 -10.62 10.54
N THR A 102 -0.64 -9.58 10.97
CA THR A 102 -0.68 -9.15 12.37
C THR A 102 -1.27 -10.24 13.26
N ALA A 103 -2.42 -10.79 12.92
CA ALA A 103 -3.08 -11.81 13.70
C ALA A 103 -2.23 -13.10 13.88
N LYS A 104 -1.36 -13.40 12.91
CA LYS A 104 -0.45 -14.57 12.92
C LYS A 104 0.98 -14.26 13.36
N ALA A 105 1.27 -13.02 13.79
CA ALA A 105 2.62 -12.56 14.12
C ALA A 105 3.63 -12.72 12.96
N GLY A 106 3.16 -12.54 11.73
CA GLY A 106 4.00 -12.51 10.54
C GLY A 106 4.72 -11.18 10.35
N PRO A 107 5.71 -11.09 9.44
CA PRO A 107 6.44 -9.87 9.15
C PRO A 107 5.71 -8.99 8.13
N ASN A 108 6.00 -7.67 8.17
CA ASN A 108 5.65 -6.70 7.13
C ASN A 108 4.16 -6.28 7.07
N ALA A 109 3.41 -6.37 8.17
CA ALA A 109 2.18 -5.59 8.29
C ALA A 109 2.52 -4.10 8.38
N LEU A 110 1.73 -3.25 7.74
CA LEU A 110 1.97 -1.81 7.63
C LEU A 110 0.72 -1.01 8.00
N ALA A 111 0.90 0.18 8.53
CA ALA A 111 -0.11 1.23 8.51
C ALA A 111 0.31 2.25 7.45
N VAL A 112 -0.51 2.49 6.45
CA VAL A 112 -0.12 3.32 5.31
C VAL A 112 -1.12 4.42 5.03
N LEU A 113 -0.64 5.57 4.59
CA LEU A 113 -1.47 6.63 4.07
C LEU A 113 -0.72 7.49 3.05
N ALA A 114 -1.48 8.12 2.16
CA ALA A 114 -1.01 9.16 1.27
C ALA A 114 -1.95 10.35 1.36
N ILE A 115 -1.39 11.56 1.26
CA ILE A 115 -2.17 12.80 1.20
C ILE A 115 -1.79 13.61 -0.03
N ALA A 116 -2.76 14.34 -0.57
CA ALA A 116 -2.55 15.32 -1.63
C ALA A 116 -3.52 16.50 -1.47
N GLU A 117 -3.32 17.56 -2.26
CA GLU A 117 -4.33 18.62 -2.36
C GLU A 117 -5.66 18.05 -2.88
N GLU A 118 -6.78 18.65 -2.46
CA GLU A 118 -8.14 18.22 -2.87
C GLU A 118 -8.24 18.04 -4.39
N GLY A 119 -8.76 16.86 -4.81
CA GLY A 119 -8.92 16.49 -6.20
C GLY A 119 -7.65 15.99 -6.89
N CYS A 120 -6.55 15.80 -6.16
CA CYS A 120 -5.27 15.32 -6.73
C CYS A 120 -5.01 13.82 -6.53
N LEU A 121 -5.81 13.12 -5.72
CA LEU A 121 -5.77 11.65 -5.66
C LEU A 121 -6.86 11.04 -6.56
N LEU A 122 -6.54 9.87 -7.12
CA LEU A 122 -7.51 9.08 -7.86
C LEU A 122 -8.57 8.54 -6.88
N ASN A 123 -9.84 8.83 -7.14
CA ASN A 123 -10.94 8.12 -6.51
C ASN A 123 -11.06 6.73 -7.14
N ALA A 124 -10.29 5.78 -6.64
CA ALA A 124 -10.34 4.41 -7.13
C ALA A 124 -11.59 3.70 -6.58
N PRO A 125 -12.29 2.89 -7.39
CA PRO A 125 -13.31 2.01 -6.85
C PRO A 125 -12.66 0.97 -5.92
N ASP A 126 -13.41 0.51 -4.92
CA ASP A 126 -12.96 -0.57 -4.03
C ASP A 126 -13.03 -1.93 -4.76
N VAL A 127 -12.01 -2.18 -5.57
CA VAL A 127 -11.86 -3.40 -6.37
C VAL A 127 -10.40 -3.81 -6.46
N TYR A 128 -10.16 -5.08 -6.65
CA TYR A 128 -8.82 -5.58 -6.95
C TYR A 128 -8.30 -5.01 -8.27
N MET A 129 -7.03 -4.62 -8.27
CA MET A 129 -6.34 -4.09 -9.44
C MET A 129 -5.09 -4.90 -9.74
N ASP A 130 -4.80 -5.05 -11.03
CA ASP A 130 -3.52 -5.61 -11.45
C ASP A 130 -2.39 -4.62 -11.14
N LYS A 131 -1.37 -5.11 -10.46
CA LYS A 131 -0.22 -4.34 -10.00
C LYS A 131 1.07 -4.94 -10.57
N LEU A 132 1.94 -4.06 -11.02
CA LEU A 132 3.25 -4.43 -11.53
C LEU A 132 4.26 -3.34 -11.13
N ALA A 133 5.30 -3.70 -10.39
CA ALA A 133 6.29 -2.75 -9.92
C ALA A 133 7.72 -3.32 -10.03
N ILE A 134 8.67 -2.44 -10.35
CA ILE A 134 10.11 -2.69 -10.31
C ILE A 134 10.81 -1.53 -9.62
N GLY A 135 12.03 -1.74 -9.16
CA GLY A 135 12.86 -0.69 -8.60
C GLY A 135 13.23 0.40 -9.62
N PRO A 136 13.86 1.49 -9.16
CA PRO A 136 14.28 2.59 -10.02
C PRO A 136 15.47 2.21 -10.93
N GLY A 137 15.72 3.06 -11.94
CA GLY A 137 16.92 2.96 -12.79
C GLY A 137 16.75 2.20 -14.09
N TYR A 138 15.58 1.64 -14.35
CA TYR A 138 15.29 0.97 -15.62
C TYR A 138 14.67 1.92 -16.66
N PRO A 139 14.89 1.68 -17.96
CA PRO A 139 14.27 2.46 -19.02
C PRO A 139 12.74 2.37 -19.00
N ASN A 140 12.06 3.44 -19.43
CA ASN A 140 10.60 3.41 -19.60
C ASN A 140 10.21 2.27 -20.55
N GLY A 141 9.11 1.57 -20.22
CA GLY A 141 8.61 0.43 -20.99
C GLY A 141 9.36 -0.88 -20.75
N THR A 142 10.25 -0.93 -19.75
CA THR A 142 10.85 -2.21 -19.29
C THR A 142 9.79 -3.20 -18.89
N ILE A 143 8.74 -2.74 -18.18
CA ILE A 143 7.57 -3.55 -17.81
C ILE A 143 6.29 -2.89 -18.34
N ASP A 144 5.23 -3.70 -18.50
CA ASP A 144 3.93 -3.24 -18.98
C ASP A 144 2.84 -4.21 -18.51
N LEU A 145 1.78 -3.71 -17.89
CA LEU A 145 0.63 -4.51 -17.42
C LEU A 145 -0.07 -5.27 -18.57
N ALA A 146 -0.01 -4.75 -19.79
CA ALA A 146 -0.60 -5.41 -20.95
C ALA A 146 0.20 -6.62 -21.47
N ARG A 147 1.42 -6.83 -20.97
CA ARG A 147 2.27 -7.96 -21.38
C ARG A 147 2.06 -9.17 -20.47
N PRO A 148 2.19 -10.40 -21.00
CA PRO A 148 2.26 -11.60 -20.17
C PRO A 148 3.37 -11.51 -19.11
N PRO A 149 3.19 -12.15 -17.92
CA PRO A 149 4.20 -12.18 -16.86
C PRO A 149 5.58 -12.61 -17.35
N ALA A 150 5.66 -13.67 -18.17
CA ALA A 150 6.92 -14.16 -18.71
C ALA A 150 7.66 -13.13 -19.58
N ASP A 151 6.94 -12.31 -20.33
CA ASP A 151 7.55 -11.30 -21.20
C ASP A 151 8.07 -10.10 -20.41
N ASN A 152 7.37 -9.74 -19.30
CA ASN A 152 7.86 -8.74 -18.36
C ASN A 152 9.18 -9.20 -17.72
N ILE A 153 9.26 -10.47 -17.30
CA ILE A 153 10.50 -11.02 -16.70
C ILE A 153 11.64 -11.00 -17.71
N ARG A 154 11.42 -11.44 -18.96
CA ARG A 154 12.47 -11.41 -20.00
C ARG A 154 12.96 -9.98 -20.29
N SER A 155 12.02 -9.04 -20.34
CA SER A 155 12.33 -7.63 -20.55
C SER A 155 13.14 -7.04 -19.39
N LEU A 156 12.75 -7.33 -18.15
CA LEU A 156 13.46 -6.89 -16.96
C LEU A 156 14.86 -7.51 -16.88
N ALA A 157 15.00 -8.82 -17.11
CA ALA A 157 16.28 -9.51 -17.11
C ALA A 157 17.24 -8.90 -18.15
N LYS A 158 16.73 -8.63 -19.37
CA LYS A 158 17.50 -7.92 -20.40
C LYS A 158 17.96 -6.53 -19.96
N ALA A 159 17.06 -5.77 -19.32
CA ALA A 159 17.39 -4.42 -18.84
C ALA A 159 18.40 -4.45 -17.68
N LYS A 160 18.31 -5.46 -16.81
CA LYS A 160 19.26 -5.72 -15.71
C LYS A 160 20.59 -6.30 -16.17
N GLY A 161 20.65 -6.90 -17.38
CA GLY A 161 21.84 -7.56 -17.94
C GLY A 161 22.12 -8.93 -17.30
N CYS A 162 21.07 -9.69 -17.00
CA CYS A 162 21.15 -11.02 -16.38
C CYS A 162 20.17 -12.00 -17.06
N ASP A 163 20.22 -13.27 -16.66
CA ASP A 163 19.26 -14.27 -17.14
C ASP A 163 17.91 -14.16 -16.38
N PRO A 164 16.78 -14.60 -16.97
CA PRO A 164 15.50 -14.67 -16.27
C PRO A 164 15.54 -15.52 -14.98
N THR A 165 16.44 -16.51 -14.89
CA THR A 165 16.67 -17.33 -13.70
C THR A 165 17.26 -16.57 -12.52
N ASP A 166 17.87 -15.40 -12.77
CA ASP A 166 18.43 -14.53 -11.73
C ASP A 166 17.41 -13.52 -11.18
N ILE A 167 16.24 -13.45 -11.82
CA ILE A 167 15.15 -12.56 -11.38
C ILE A 167 14.37 -13.22 -10.24
N ARG A 168 14.08 -12.43 -9.22
CA ARG A 168 13.19 -12.80 -8.12
C ARG A 168 11.93 -11.94 -8.13
N ALA A 169 10.78 -12.58 -8.30
CA ALA A 169 9.47 -11.96 -8.23
C ALA A 169 8.85 -12.12 -6.85
N CYS A 170 8.13 -11.09 -6.38
CA CYS A 170 7.24 -11.15 -5.24
C CYS A 170 5.79 -11.26 -5.75
N VAL A 171 5.03 -12.22 -5.22
CA VAL A 171 3.65 -12.49 -5.64
C VAL A 171 2.82 -12.87 -4.40
N LEU A 172 1.57 -12.40 -4.32
CA LEU A 172 0.63 -12.87 -3.30
C LEU A 172 0.30 -14.36 -3.51
N ASP A 173 0.36 -15.13 -2.44
CA ASP A 173 -0.01 -16.56 -2.44
C ASP A 173 -1.53 -16.72 -2.48
N ARG A 174 -2.10 -16.61 -3.65
CA ARG A 174 -3.53 -16.72 -3.93
C ARG A 174 -3.76 -17.57 -5.18
N ASP A 175 -4.84 -18.35 -5.19
CA ASP A 175 -5.20 -19.23 -6.31
C ASP A 175 -5.31 -18.48 -7.64
N ARG A 176 -5.76 -17.22 -7.61
CA ARG A 176 -5.85 -16.35 -8.79
C ARG A 176 -4.50 -16.08 -9.46
N HIS A 177 -3.39 -16.26 -8.75
CA HIS A 177 -2.03 -16.08 -9.29
C HIS A 177 -1.36 -17.38 -9.75
N SER A 178 -2.08 -18.52 -9.73
CA SER A 178 -1.50 -19.82 -10.12
C SER A 178 -0.95 -19.82 -11.54
N GLY A 179 -1.62 -19.15 -12.49
CA GLY A 179 -1.14 -18.98 -13.86
C GLY A 179 0.15 -18.16 -13.93
N THR A 180 0.18 -17.00 -13.26
CA THR A 180 1.39 -16.16 -13.14
C THR A 180 2.56 -16.96 -12.55
N MET A 181 2.35 -17.65 -11.44
CA MET A 181 3.37 -18.47 -10.80
C MET A 181 3.88 -19.58 -11.70
N ALA A 182 3.01 -20.21 -12.51
CA ALA A 182 3.39 -21.24 -13.46
C ALA A 182 4.30 -20.68 -14.57
N GLU A 183 3.96 -19.51 -15.14
CA GLU A 183 4.79 -18.84 -16.14
C GLU A 183 6.18 -18.47 -15.59
N LEU A 184 6.24 -17.90 -14.39
CA LEU A 184 7.50 -17.53 -13.74
C LEU A 184 8.39 -18.74 -13.48
N ARG A 185 7.81 -19.84 -12.95
CA ARG A 185 8.54 -21.10 -12.72
C ARG A 185 9.04 -21.72 -14.00
N ALA A 186 8.29 -21.62 -15.10
CA ALA A 186 8.72 -22.12 -16.40
C ALA A 186 9.96 -21.40 -16.95
N LEU A 187 10.20 -20.15 -16.53
CA LEU A 187 11.41 -19.39 -16.83
C LEU A 187 12.58 -19.68 -15.85
N GLY A 188 12.33 -20.45 -14.79
CA GLY A 188 13.29 -20.62 -13.71
C GLY A 188 13.42 -19.42 -12.77
N CYS A 189 12.52 -18.44 -12.87
CA CYS A 189 12.51 -17.27 -12.02
C CYS A 189 12.25 -17.65 -10.55
N GLY A 190 12.98 -17.05 -9.62
CA GLY A 190 12.72 -17.19 -8.19
C GLY A 190 11.41 -16.48 -7.80
N ILE A 191 10.58 -17.10 -6.95
CA ILE A 191 9.32 -16.51 -6.50
C ILE A 191 9.32 -16.45 -4.98
N GLN A 192 9.17 -15.25 -4.43
CA GLN A 192 8.83 -15.05 -3.03
C GLN A 192 7.31 -14.92 -2.93
N LEU A 193 6.68 -15.88 -2.28
CA LEU A 193 5.26 -15.85 -1.99
C LEU A 193 5.02 -15.14 -0.66
N ILE A 194 4.10 -14.16 -0.67
CA ILE A 194 3.65 -13.47 0.53
C ILE A 194 2.18 -13.81 0.80
N PRO A 195 1.80 -14.06 2.05
CA PRO A 195 0.44 -14.45 2.38
C PRO A 195 -0.54 -13.29 2.32
N ASP A 196 -0.04 -12.05 2.49
CA ASP A 196 -0.81 -10.80 2.57
C ASP A 196 0.15 -9.62 2.46
N GLY A 197 -0.36 -8.37 2.38
CA GLY A 197 0.47 -7.17 2.44
C GLY A 197 1.17 -6.84 1.11
N ASP A 198 0.41 -6.57 0.05
CA ASP A 198 1.00 -6.28 -1.26
C ASP A 198 1.73 -4.94 -1.32
N VAL A 199 1.39 -3.97 -0.49
CA VAL A 199 2.12 -2.69 -0.38
C VAL A 199 3.57 -2.94 0.07
N ALA A 200 3.79 -3.82 1.06
CA ALA A 200 5.14 -4.20 1.48
C ALA A 200 5.90 -4.90 0.34
N GLY A 201 5.23 -5.73 -0.45
CA GLY A 201 5.80 -6.37 -1.64
C GLY A 201 6.22 -5.35 -2.71
N VAL A 202 5.42 -4.30 -2.91
CA VAL A 202 5.78 -3.19 -3.83
C VAL A 202 6.94 -2.37 -3.27
N ILE A 203 6.98 -2.07 -1.99
CA ILE A 203 8.10 -1.34 -1.36
C ILE A 203 9.40 -2.15 -1.49
N ALA A 204 9.34 -3.47 -1.33
CA ALA A 204 10.51 -4.34 -1.38
C ALA A 204 11.29 -4.24 -2.70
N VAL A 205 10.64 -3.94 -3.84
CA VAL A 205 11.35 -3.77 -5.12
C VAL A 205 12.18 -2.49 -5.20
N THR A 206 11.97 -1.55 -4.30
CA THR A 206 12.72 -0.29 -4.26
C THR A 206 14.00 -0.38 -3.44
N ASP A 207 14.14 -1.43 -2.62
CA ASP A 207 15.30 -1.70 -1.78
C ASP A 207 16.12 -2.88 -2.34
N PRO A 208 17.31 -2.64 -2.90
CA PRO A 208 18.17 -3.70 -3.45
C PRO A 208 18.56 -4.78 -2.43
N GLU A 209 18.57 -4.47 -1.13
CA GLU A 209 18.95 -5.43 -0.08
C GLU A 209 17.93 -6.54 0.11
N THR A 210 16.68 -6.34 -0.31
CA THR A 210 15.63 -7.36 -0.28
C THR A 210 15.87 -8.47 -1.29
N GLY A 211 16.60 -8.16 -2.35
CA GLY A 211 16.82 -9.05 -3.48
C GLY A 211 15.56 -9.33 -4.31
N ILE A 212 14.49 -8.55 -4.16
CA ILE A 212 13.27 -8.62 -4.97
C ILE A 212 13.41 -7.67 -6.15
N ASP A 213 13.23 -8.18 -7.36
CA ASP A 213 13.38 -7.43 -8.60
C ASP A 213 12.06 -6.89 -9.14
N VAL A 214 10.97 -7.62 -8.91
CA VAL A 214 9.65 -7.28 -9.44
C VAL A 214 8.55 -7.74 -8.48
N TYR A 215 7.56 -6.90 -8.28
CA TYR A 215 6.27 -7.29 -7.71
C TYR A 215 5.25 -7.44 -8.85
N MET A 216 4.44 -8.48 -8.82
CA MET A 216 3.31 -8.62 -9.75
C MET A 216 2.17 -9.41 -9.11
N GLY A 217 0.96 -8.98 -9.39
CA GLY A 217 -0.24 -9.64 -8.90
C GLY A 217 -1.47 -8.75 -8.99
N THR A 218 -2.58 -9.29 -8.52
CA THR A 218 -3.88 -8.64 -8.43
C THR A 218 -4.30 -8.63 -6.96
N GLY A 219 -4.53 -7.45 -6.42
CA GLY A 219 -4.92 -7.26 -5.03
C GLY A 219 -5.44 -5.88 -4.75
#